data_d7e898fb1bbbba663893ed65762f6bcc
#
_entry.id   d7e898fb1bbbba663893ed65762f6bcc
#
_cell.length_a   1.000
_cell.length_b   1.000
_cell.length_c   1.000
_cell.angle_alpha   90.00
_cell.angle_beta   90.00
_cell.angle_gamma   90.00
#
_symmetry.space_group_name_H-M   'P 1'
#
loop_
_entity.id
_entity.type
_entity.pdbx_description
1 polymer ?
#
loop_
_entity_poly.entity_id
_entity_poly.type
_entity_poly.pdbx_seq_one_letter_code
_entity_poly.pdbx_strand_id
1 'polypeptide(L)'
;MPPIDAQRISELTSALRDVPDEVMSRLALDPAGLAELVAGLEAGPDAPVPATGDRGVQDMVLPAAGAFPTWPQKLDVSAFGRRLVNALNGQCTGFAIRLWEPGGIGETLWSGYARMPGTDGDQLWNADIRMHVASVSKLITAMAATRLLADHGISADAPIQGYLPNYWTRGSDIDKVTFAGLMTHRSGFFNAGESDSDYGQLKAQIARGVYGVGTYKYENTNFSMFRVLIATITGDVPTNLRLTGLSKDANDRLWEALTITSYRNYVNSVVLAPSGVVGPTLEHPADAALGYGFPIAGTGWNSGDRSPDGGGDGWHLSANELVRLLRAYHREGTVVSNAQADEMLRRGFGIDWIESTAAGTIYGKNGNWSNPAGQQEQATVYFLPHGMYVVVLVNSPITAMNSSLLRLVRDTFVNSLVDRDKHDQVDVDPPKFPVPDDNTHVDLDPPKFPRPDDHTRIDPGRPRIPF
;
A
#
# COMPACT_ATOMS: atom_id res chain seq x y z
N MET A 1 7.46 -4.47 -33.09
CA MET A 1 8.42 -5.11 -32.17
C MET A 1 9.53 -5.71 -33.01
N PRO A 2 10.82 -5.44 -32.78
CA PRO A 2 11.88 -6.22 -33.43
C PRO A 2 11.79 -7.68 -32.92
N PRO A 3 12.07 -8.67 -33.74
CA PRO A 3 12.05 -10.07 -33.36
C PRO A 3 13.08 -10.31 -32.24
N ILE A 4 12.70 -11.11 -31.28
CA ILE A 4 13.55 -11.55 -30.16
C ILE A 4 14.79 -12.22 -30.76
N ASP A 5 15.96 -11.73 -30.37
CA ASP A 5 17.23 -12.33 -30.80
C ASP A 5 17.38 -13.70 -30.17
N ALA A 6 17.37 -14.76 -31.01
CA ALA A 6 17.52 -16.14 -30.58
C ALA A 6 18.81 -16.38 -29.77
N GLN A 7 19.82 -15.56 -29.95
CA GLN A 7 21.07 -15.58 -29.21
C GLN A 7 20.82 -15.16 -27.75
N ARG A 8 19.99 -14.16 -27.51
CA ARG A 8 19.64 -13.64 -26.17
C ARG A 8 18.77 -14.63 -25.38
N ILE A 9 17.84 -15.33 -26.06
CA ILE A 9 17.08 -16.43 -25.46
C ILE A 9 18.01 -17.57 -25.05
N SER A 10 18.97 -17.91 -25.90
CA SER A 10 19.95 -18.96 -25.63
C SER A 10 20.85 -18.58 -24.42
N GLU A 11 21.27 -17.32 -24.32
CA GLU A 11 22.09 -16.81 -23.21
C GLU A 11 21.30 -16.83 -21.89
N LEU A 12 20.05 -16.41 -21.88
CA LEU A 12 19.16 -16.46 -20.71
C LEU A 12 18.85 -17.91 -20.30
N THR A 13 18.54 -18.75 -21.27
CA THR A 13 18.30 -20.19 -21.01
C THR A 13 19.56 -20.88 -20.48
N SER A 14 20.73 -20.53 -20.97
CA SER A 14 22.01 -21.04 -20.46
C SER A 14 22.27 -20.55 -19.03
N ALA A 15 22.01 -19.27 -18.76
CA ALA A 15 22.18 -18.69 -17.44
C ALA A 15 21.24 -19.25 -16.40
N LEU A 16 20.00 -19.61 -16.80
CA LEU A 16 19.02 -20.25 -15.93
C LEU A 16 19.37 -21.70 -15.59
N ARG A 17 20.17 -22.38 -16.41
CA ARG A 17 20.69 -23.74 -16.12
C ARG A 17 21.62 -23.77 -14.91
N ASP A 18 22.26 -22.65 -14.59
CA ASP A 18 23.16 -22.53 -13.44
C ASP A 18 22.43 -22.13 -12.16
N VAL A 19 21.10 -21.86 -12.23
CA VAL A 19 20.25 -21.64 -11.07
C VAL A 19 19.89 -23.02 -10.50
N PRO A 20 20.13 -23.29 -9.19
CA PRO A 20 19.79 -24.56 -8.59
C PRO A 20 18.31 -24.91 -8.81
N ASP A 21 18.01 -26.14 -9.19
CA ASP A 21 16.64 -26.66 -9.41
C ASP A 21 15.72 -26.39 -8.21
N GLU A 22 16.27 -26.41 -7.00
CA GLU A 22 15.54 -26.09 -5.78
C GLU A 22 15.05 -24.61 -5.74
N VAL A 23 15.85 -23.69 -6.26
CA VAL A 23 15.48 -22.26 -6.35
C VAL A 23 14.43 -22.08 -7.43
N MET A 24 14.59 -22.70 -8.59
CA MET A 24 13.63 -22.67 -9.68
C MET A 24 12.27 -23.27 -9.25
N SER A 25 12.30 -24.37 -8.52
CA SER A 25 11.11 -25.03 -7.98
C SER A 25 10.36 -24.16 -6.96
N ARG A 26 11.07 -23.47 -6.08
CA ARG A 26 10.48 -22.55 -5.08
C ARG A 26 9.84 -21.32 -5.70
N LEU A 27 10.37 -20.84 -6.82
CA LEU A 27 9.81 -19.69 -7.53
C LEU A 27 8.56 -20.06 -8.34
N ALA A 28 8.18 -21.34 -8.40
CA ALA A 28 7.06 -21.84 -9.20
C ALA A 28 7.11 -21.34 -10.66
N LEU A 29 8.33 -21.14 -11.20
CA LEU A 29 8.54 -20.75 -12.58
C LEU A 29 8.33 -22.01 -13.47
N ASP A 30 7.10 -22.16 -13.94
CA ASP A 30 6.82 -23.08 -15.04
C ASP A 30 7.36 -22.50 -16.37
N PRO A 31 7.32 -23.25 -17.46
CA PRO A 31 7.79 -22.75 -18.76
C PRO A 31 7.07 -21.48 -19.24
N ALA A 32 5.82 -21.24 -18.82
CA ALA A 32 5.07 -20.02 -19.13
C ALA A 32 5.57 -18.85 -18.31
N GLY A 33 5.80 -19.01 -17.00
CA GLY A 33 6.40 -18.01 -16.13
C GLY A 33 7.84 -17.66 -16.54
N LEU A 34 8.58 -18.62 -17.08
CA LEU A 34 9.90 -18.38 -17.66
C LEU A 34 9.82 -17.53 -18.95
N ALA A 35 8.82 -17.79 -19.80
CA ALA A 35 8.58 -17.02 -21.01
C ALA A 35 8.12 -15.59 -20.68
N GLU A 36 7.29 -15.42 -19.66
CA GLU A 36 6.86 -14.12 -19.14
C GLU A 36 8.03 -13.33 -18.53
N LEU A 37 8.92 -13.99 -17.78
CA LEU A 37 10.16 -13.42 -17.27
C LEU A 37 11.04 -12.90 -18.43
N VAL A 38 11.21 -13.70 -19.49
CA VAL A 38 12.00 -13.34 -20.67
C VAL A 38 11.33 -12.17 -21.40
N ALA A 39 10.01 -12.19 -21.58
CA ALA A 39 9.26 -11.11 -22.22
C ALA A 39 9.35 -9.79 -21.41
N GLY A 40 9.26 -9.86 -20.08
CA GLY A 40 9.45 -8.70 -19.19
C GLY A 40 10.85 -8.11 -19.27
N LEU A 41 11.89 -8.96 -19.45
CA LEU A 41 13.27 -8.52 -19.64
C LEU A 41 13.49 -7.78 -20.97
N GLU A 42 12.61 -8.01 -21.96
CA GLU A 42 12.71 -7.41 -23.30
C GLU A 42 11.89 -6.12 -23.46
N ALA A 43 10.85 -5.95 -22.65
CA ALA A 43 9.94 -4.80 -22.72
C ALA A 43 10.62 -3.47 -22.35
N GLY A 44 11.78 -3.44 -21.78
CA GLY A 44 12.45 -2.23 -21.31
C GLY A 44 11.57 -1.44 -20.30
N PRO A 45 12.12 -0.80 -19.30
CA PRO A 45 11.28 -0.02 -18.39
C PRO A 45 10.64 1.13 -19.16
N ASP A 46 9.31 1.18 -19.20
CA ASP A 46 8.61 2.44 -19.42
C ASP A 46 9.13 3.40 -18.34
N ALA A 47 9.63 4.56 -18.77
CA ALA A 47 10.28 5.49 -17.85
C ALA A 47 9.35 5.78 -16.67
N PRO A 48 9.76 5.50 -15.43
CA PRO A 48 8.90 5.70 -14.28
C PRO A 48 8.57 7.18 -14.17
N VAL A 49 7.27 7.48 -14.12
CA VAL A 49 6.78 8.82 -13.80
C VAL A 49 7.24 9.13 -12.37
N PRO A 50 7.99 10.22 -12.12
CA PRO A 50 8.47 10.52 -10.80
C PRO A 50 7.30 10.66 -9.83
N ALA A 51 7.27 9.80 -8.81
CA ALA A 51 6.33 9.93 -7.71
C ALA A 51 6.56 11.28 -7.03
N THR A 52 5.53 12.10 -6.98
CA THR A 52 5.54 13.23 -6.03
C THR A 52 5.38 12.60 -4.64
N GLY A 53 6.52 12.33 -4.01
CA GLY A 53 6.57 11.62 -2.74
C GLY A 53 5.67 12.27 -1.71
N ASP A 54 4.84 11.46 -1.10
CA ASP A 54 4.10 11.87 0.09
C ASP A 54 5.12 12.28 1.15
N ARG A 55 5.16 13.55 1.51
CA ARG A 55 6.05 14.04 2.57
C ARG A 55 5.47 13.56 3.88
N GLY A 56 6.02 12.45 4.39
CA GLY A 56 5.65 11.88 5.68
C GLY A 56 5.59 12.97 6.75
N VAL A 57 4.50 12.96 7.50
CA VAL A 57 4.30 13.91 8.60
C VAL A 57 5.24 13.53 9.74
N GLN A 58 6.18 14.42 10.04
CA GLN A 58 7.07 14.29 11.17
C GLN A 58 6.33 14.70 12.43
N ASP A 59 5.90 13.77 13.26
CA ASP A 59 5.71 13.97 14.71
C ASP A 59 5.43 12.60 15.35
N MET A 60 6.51 11.84 15.64
CA MET A 60 6.41 10.64 16.47
C MET A 60 6.68 11.00 17.93
N VAL A 61 5.61 11.14 18.70
CA VAL A 61 5.71 11.12 20.16
C VAL A 61 5.47 9.66 20.61
N LEU A 62 6.51 8.96 21.02
CA LEU A 62 6.41 7.63 21.59
C LEU A 62 5.84 7.74 23.03
N PRO A 63 4.74 7.06 23.35
CA PRO A 63 4.27 7.01 24.72
C PRO A 63 5.19 6.14 25.59
N ALA A 64 5.49 6.59 26.80
CA ALA A 64 6.20 5.80 27.80
C ALA A 64 5.38 4.56 28.21
N ALA A 65 6.06 3.42 28.42
CA ALA A 65 5.44 2.20 28.92
C ALA A 65 4.94 2.42 30.38
N GLY A 66 3.64 2.45 30.57
CA GLY A 66 2.97 2.59 31.87
C GLY A 66 1.63 1.85 31.86
N ALA A 67 1.16 1.44 33.06
CA ALA A 67 -0.07 0.70 33.29
C ALA A 67 -1.25 1.24 32.44
N PHE A 68 -2.10 0.33 31.93
CA PHE A 68 -3.26 0.67 31.10
C PHE A 68 -4.13 1.72 31.79
N PRO A 69 -4.12 2.99 31.36
CA PRO A 69 -5.02 3.99 31.93
C PRO A 69 -6.45 3.67 31.48
N THR A 70 -7.40 3.85 32.38
CA THR A 70 -8.81 3.93 32.01
C THR A 70 -8.98 5.18 31.16
N TRP A 71 -9.10 5.00 29.85
CA TRP A 71 -9.26 6.10 28.90
C TRP A 71 -10.63 6.76 29.17
N PRO A 72 -10.68 8.09 29.39
CA PRO A 72 -11.91 8.78 29.78
C PRO A 72 -12.94 8.86 28.65
N GLN A 73 -12.52 8.65 27.41
CA GLN A 73 -13.40 8.78 26.25
C GLN A 73 -13.45 7.49 25.43
N LYS A 74 -14.53 7.36 24.65
CA LYS A 74 -14.74 6.33 23.65
C LYS A 74 -15.11 6.96 22.31
N LEU A 75 -14.94 6.21 21.21
CA LEU A 75 -15.38 6.63 19.88
C LEU A 75 -16.89 6.45 19.74
N ASP A 76 -17.58 7.49 19.30
CA ASP A 76 -18.91 7.36 18.67
C ASP A 76 -18.71 6.96 17.21
N VAL A 77 -18.82 5.64 16.95
CA VAL A 77 -18.54 5.04 15.63
C VAL A 77 -19.45 5.62 14.55
N SER A 78 -20.75 5.76 14.86
CA SER A 78 -21.73 6.29 13.90
C SER A 78 -21.51 7.78 13.61
N ALA A 79 -21.16 8.57 14.62
CA ALA A 79 -20.79 9.97 14.39
C ALA A 79 -19.51 10.08 13.56
N PHE A 80 -18.53 9.20 13.82
CA PHE A 80 -17.29 9.14 13.08
C PHE A 80 -17.53 8.83 11.59
N GLY A 81 -18.29 7.77 11.29
CA GLY A 81 -18.66 7.41 9.92
C GLY A 81 -19.37 8.54 9.19
N ARG A 82 -20.43 9.11 9.80
CA ARG A 82 -21.15 10.25 9.21
C ARG A 82 -20.26 11.46 8.95
N ARG A 83 -19.35 11.80 9.86
CA ARG A 83 -18.42 12.93 9.69
C ARG A 83 -17.43 12.68 8.54
N LEU A 84 -16.90 11.46 8.38
CA LEU A 84 -16.05 11.09 7.26
C LEU A 84 -16.79 11.22 5.93
N VAL A 85 -18.02 10.69 5.85
CA VAL A 85 -18.85 10.84 4.66
C VAL A 85 -19.09 12.32 4.34
N ASN A 86 -19.49 13.14 5.31
CA ASN A 86 -19.73 14.56 5.11
C ASN A 86 -18.47 15.33 4.64
N ALA A 87 -17.30 14.88 5.08
CA ALA A 87 -16.04 15.49 4.68
C ALA A 87 -15.61 15.12 3.25
N LEU A 88 -16.04 13.96 2.74
CA LEU A 88 -15.62 13.44 1.44
C LEU A 88 -16.68 13.62 0.34
N ASN A 89 -17.96 13.57 0.71
CA ASN A 89 -19.05 13.62 -0.26
C ASN A 89 -19.07 14.94 -1.03
N GLY A 90 -19.01 14.87 -2.36
CA GLY A 90 -18.92 16.04 -3.24
C GLY A 90 -17.55 16.76 -3.21
N GLN A 91 -16.56 16.22 -2.52
CA GLN A 91 -15.19 16.78 -2.45
C GLN A 91 -14.16 15.95 -3.21
N CYS A 92 -14.53 14.78 -3.69
CA CYS A 92 -13.73 13.84 -4.47
C CYS A 92 -14.62 13.10 -5.49
N THR A 93 -14.00 12.35 -6.42
CA THR A 93 -14.70 11.58 -7.45
C THR A 93 -15.47 10.41 -6.87
N GLY A 94 -14.85 9.71 -5.91
CA GLY A 94 -15.50 8.63 -5.20
C GLY A 94 -14.63 8.11 -4.05
N PHE A 95 -15.28 7.41 -3.13
CA PHE A 95 -14.60 6.85 -1.96
C PHE A 95 -15.32 5.61 -1.43
N ALA A 96 -14.55 4.77 -0.70
CA ALA A 96 -15.07 3.71 0.16
C ALA A 96 -14.46 3.84 1.57
N ILE A 97 -15.30 3.65 2.59
CA ILE A 97 -14.92 3.65 4.00
C ILE A 97 -15.36 2.32 4.59
N ARG A 98 -14.47 1.66 5.32
CA ARG A 98 -14.80 0.50 6.13
C ARG A 98 -14.39 0.75 7.56
N LEU A 99 -15.37 0.85 8.46
CA LEU A 99 -15.20 0.85 9.91
C LEU A 99 -15.44 -0.57 10.41
N TRP A 100 -14.60 -1.04 11.30
CA TRP A 100 -14.77 -2.33 11.95
C TRP A 100 -14.50 -2.22 13.44
N GLU A 101 -15.32 -2.89 14.24
CA GLU A 101 -15.18 -3.00 15.70
C GLU A 101 -15.31 -4.45 16.17
N PRO A 102 -14.74 -4.81 17.33
CA PRO A 102 -14.91 -6.11 17.94
C PRO A 102 -16.38 -6.46 18.16
N GLY A 103 -16.77 -7.69 17.80
CA GLY A 103 -18.18 -8.12 17.86
C GLY A 103 -18.84 -8.15 16.46
N GLY A 104 -18.12 -7.74 15.40
CA GLY A 104 -18.61 -7.80 14.02
C GLY A 104 -19.51 -6.64 13.62
N ILE A 105 -19.76 -5.70 14.54
CA ILE A 105 -20.51 -4.48 14.25
C ILE A 105 -19.53 -3.52 13.58
N GLY A 106 -19.90 -2.97 12.43
CA GLY A 106 -19.07 -2.02 11.71
C GLY A 106 -19.85 -1.41 10.56
N GLU A 107 -19.42 -0.26 10.10
CA GLU A 107 -20.07 0.46 9.03
C GLU A 107 -19.30 0.32 7.71
N THR A 108 -20.02 0.14 6.63
CA THR A 108 -19.49 0.21 5.26
C THR A 108 -20.20 1.37 4.55
N LEU A 109 -19.42 2.38 4.16
CA LEU A 109 -19.93 3.62 3.61
C LEU A 109 -19.18 3.91 2.31
N TRP A 110 -19.88 4.35 1.26
CA TRP A 110 -19.25 4.76 0.01
C TRP A 110 -20.10 5.79 -0.72
N SER A 111 -19.49 6.50 -1.65
CA SER A 111 -20.19 7.40 -2.59
C SER A 111 -19.34 7.63 -3.82
N GLY A 112 -20.00 8.01 -4.92
CA GLY A 112 -19.36 8.35 -6.17
C GLY A 112 -18.95 7.14 -7.00
N TYR A 113 -18.01 7.34 -7.90
CA TYR A 113 -17.65 6.37 -8.94
C TYR A 113 -16.22 5.85 -8.74
N ALA A 114 -16.08 4.54 -8.80
CA ALA A 114 -14.80 3.86 -8.98
C ALA A 114 -14.32 3.96 -10.44
N ARG A 115 -15.27 3.95 -11.39
CA ARG A 115 -15.07 4.19 -12.82
C ARG A 115 -16.18 5.06 -13.36
N MET A 116 -15.81 6.14 -14.04
CA MET A 116 -16.76 7.13 -14.52
C MET A 116 -17.66 6.59 -15.62
N PRO A 117 -18.94 7.02 -15.66
CA PRO A 117 -19.85 6.69 -16.74
C PRO A 117 -19.35 7.16 -18.09
N GLY A 118 -19.64 6.37 -19.12
CA GLY A 118 -19.41 6.71 -20.53
C GLY A 118 -18.01 6.46 -21.05
N THR A 119 -16.96 6.71 -20.25
CA THR A 119 -15.57 6.55 -20.69
C THR A 119 -14.88 5.33 -20.10
N ASP A 120 -15.18 4.99 -18.84
CA ASP A 120 -14.35 4.08 -18.05
C ASP A 120 -15.08 2.83 -17.54
N GLY A 121 -16.37 2.66 -17.87
CA GLY A 121 -17.12 1.44 -17.60
C GLY A 121 -18.23 1.55 -16.57
N ASP A 122 -18.58 2.77 -16.09
CA ASP A 122 -19.75 3.06 -15.24
C ASP A 122 -19.86 2.15 -14.01
N GLN A 123 -18.96 2.30 -13.08
CA GLN A 123 -18.91 1.51 -11.86
C GLN A 123 -18.99 2.41 -10.62
N LEU A 124 -20.08 2.29 -9.85
CA LEU A 124 -20.18 2.93 -8.53
C LEU A 124 -19.18 2.31 -7.55
N TRP A 125 -18.71 3.09 -6.60
CA TRP A 125 -17.91 2.56 -5.50
C TRP A 125 -18.70 1.55 -4.66
N ASN A 126 -17.99 0.58 -4.12
CA ASN A 126 -18.37 -0.21 -2.97
C ASN A 126 -17.08 -0.66 -2.25
N ALA A 127 -17.21 -1.29 -1.08
CA ALA A 127 -16.06 -1.65 -0.27
C ALA A 127 -15.26 -2.86 -0.77
N ASP A 128 -15.74 -3.55 -1.80
CA ASP A 128 -15.07 -4.71 -2.41
C ASP A 128 -14.30 -4.37 -3.68
N ILE A 129 -14.46 -3.13 -4.19
CA ILE A 129 -13.68 -2.68 -5.34
C ILE A 129 -12.25 -2.40 -4.90
N ARG A 130 -11.31 -3.04 -5.60
CA ARG A 130 -9.88 -2.82 -5.39
C ARG A 130 -9.43 -1.50 -5.98
N MET A 131 -8.44 -0.92 -5.36
CA MET A 131 -7.71 0.25 -5.84
C MET A 131 -6.24 0.08 -5.49
N HIS A 132 -5.34 0.70 -6.22
CA HIS A 132 -3.95 0.83 -5.82
C HIS A 132 -3.86 1.56 -4.48
N VAL A 133 -3.31 0.91 -3.48
CA VAL A 133 -3.28 1.46 -2.11
C VAL A 133 -2.00 2.25 -1.80
N ALA A 134 -1.19 2.47 -2.83
CA ALA A 134 0.04 3.23 -2.75
C ALA A 134 0.90 2.80 -1.54
N SER A 135 1.42 3.75 -0.78
CA SER A 135 2.30 3.48 0.37
C SER A 135 1.64 2.73 1.55
N VAL A 136 0.34 2.45 1.55
CA VAL A 136 -0.25 1.47 2.48
C VAL A 136 0.37 0.09 2.27
N SER A 137 0.88 -0.21 1.07
CA SER A 137 1.69 -1.40 0.77
C SER A 137 2.89 -1.57 1.70
N LYS A 138 3.47 -0.48 2.21
CA LYS A 138 4.59 -0.55 3.18
C LYS A 138 4.18 -1.20 4.51
N LEU A 139 2.94 -1.00 4.94
CA LEU A 139 2.42 -1.69 6.12
C LEU A 139 2.35 -3.20 5.89
N ILE A 140 1.90 -3.63 4.71
CA ILE A 140 1.86 -5.04 4.32
C ILE A 140 3.27 -5.64 4.30
N THR A 141 4.22 -4.91 3.74
CA THR A 141 5.64 -5.30 3.74
C THR A 141 6.20 -5.39 5.17
N ALA A 142 5.84 -4.47 6.07
CA ALA A 142 6.25 -4.54 7.48
C ALA A 142 5.67 -5.78 8.19
N MET A 143 4.42 -6.14 7.90
CA MET A 143 3.80 -7.38 8.40
C MET A 143 4.57 -8.62 7.91
N ALA A 144 4.87 -8.68 6.61
CA ALA A 144 5.65 -9.75 6.01
C ALA A 144 7.07 -9.82 6.59
N ALA A 145 7.72 -8.67 6.74
CA ALA A 145 9.06 -8.59 7.34
C ALA A 145 9.06 -9.04 8.81
N THR A 146 8.05 -8.64 9.60
CA THR A 146 7.92 -9.08 11.00
C THR A 146 7.79 -10.60 11.07
N ARG A 147 6.99 -11.20 10.19
CA ARG A 147 6.86 -12.66 10.09
C ARG A 147 8.17 -13.31 9.66
N LEU A 148 8.84 -12.79 8.61
CA LEU A 148 10.12 -13.30 8.13
C LEU A 148 11.17 -13.35 9.23
N LEU A 149 11.33 -12.23 9.93
CA LEU A 149 12.32 -12.10 10.99
C LEU A 149 12.05 -13.08 12.14
N ALA A 150 10.77 -13.26 12.51
CA ALA A 150 10.37 -14.21 13.53
C ALA A 150 10.65 -15.66 13.11
N ASP A 151 10.30 -16.06 11.91
CA ASP A 151 10.49 -17.42 11.39
C ASP A 151 11.97 -17.79 11.29
N HIS A 152 12.84 -16.83 11.02
CA HIS A 152 14.30 -17.04 10.89
C HIS A 152 15.08 -16.70 12.16
N GLY A 153 14.43 -16.31 13.26
CA GLY A 153 15.10 -15.94 14.51
C GLY A 153 16.01 -14.71 14.39
N ILE A 154 15.67 -13.80 13.45
CA ILE A 154 16.46 -12.58 13.17
C ILE A 154 15.88 -11.43 13.98
N SER A 155 16.74 -10.72 14.71
CA SER A 155 16.33 -9.49 15.40
C SER A 155 16.02 -8.38 14.40
N ALA A 156 14.97 -7.60 14.63
CA ALA A 156 14.70 -6.40 13.85
C ALA A 156 15.85 -5.36 13.93
N ASP A 157 16.64 -5.40 14.99
CA ASP A 157 17.80 -4.52 15.17
C ASP A 157 19.10 -5.10 14.56
N ALA A 158 19.04 -6.29 13.92
CA ALA A 158 20.15 -6.84 13.19
C ALA A 158 20.46 -6.03 11.92
N PRO A 159 21.74 -5.91 11.53
CA PRO A 159 22.12 -5.26 10.29
C PRO A 159 21.72 -6.09 9.07
N ILE A 160 21.29 -5.41 8.00
CA ILE A 160 20.88 -6.05 6.74
C ILE A 160 22.03 -6.54 5.88
N GLN A 161 23.25 -6.07 6.14
CA GLN A 161 24.42 -6.24 5.27
C GLN A 161 24.69 -7.70 4.89
N GLY A 162 24.50 -8.64 5.83
CA GLY A 162 24.75 -10.06 5.62
C GLY A 162 23.77 -10.74 4.67
N TYR A 163 22.64 -10.09 4.38
CA TYR A 163 21.57 -10.61 3.53
C TYR A 163 21.53 -9.94 2.14
N LEU A 164 22.41 -8.99 1.86
CA LEU A 164 22.51 -8.33 0.57
C LEU A 164 23.27 -9.21 -0.44
N PRO A 165 22.97 -9.13 -1.76
CA PRO A 165 23.70 -9.86 -2.80
C PRO A 165 25.22 -9.62 -2.70
N ASN A 166 26.02 -10.68 -2.74
CA ASN A 166 27.47 -10.61 -2.51
C ASN A 166 28.20 -9.74 -3.54
N TYR A 167 27.67 -9.62 -4.75
CA TYR A 167 28.28 -8.82 -5.82
C TYR A 167 27.97 -7.32 -5.73
N TRP A 168 27.09 -6.89 -4.81
CA TRP A 168 26.83 -5.48 -4.59
C TRP A 168 28.00 -4.82 -3.87
N THR A 169 28.42 -3.66 -4.34
CA THR A 169 29.38 -2.82 -3.62
C THR A 169 28.69 -2.24 -2.36
N ARG A 170 29.36 -2.28 -1.21
CA ARG A 170 28.91 -1.67 0.05
C ARG A 170 29.56 -0.30 0.19
N GLY A 171 28.74 0.76 0.23
CA GLY A 171 29.19 2.09 0.59
C GLY A 171 29.37 2.25 2.09
N SER A 172 29.69 3.46 2.51
CA SER A 172 29.94 3.77 3.92
C SER A 172 28.71 3.50 4.79
N ASP A 173 28.94 2.98 5.99
CA ASP A 173 27.94 2.79 7.05
C ASP A 173 26.77 1.84 6.74
N ILE A 174 26.85 1.06 5.66
CA ILE A 174 25.84 0.03 5.32
C ILE A 174 25.71 -1.03 6.41
N ASP A 175 26.77 -1.32 7.13
CA ASP A 175 26.81 -2.20 8.31
C ASP A 175 25.98 -1.70 9.49
N LYS A 176 25.59 -0.41 9.51
CA LYS A 176 24.72 0.20 10.52
C LYS A 176 23.24 0.18 10.15
N VAL A 177 22.89 -0.17 8.91
CA VAL A 177 21.50 -0.24 8.46
C VAL A 177 20.84 -1.50 9.00
N THR A 178 19.78 -1.34 9.79
CA THR A 178 19.02 -2.44 10.40
C THR A 178 17.65 -2.62 9.77
N PHE A 179 17.00 -3.78 9.95
CA PHE A 179 15.63 -4.00 9.53
C PHE A 179 14.67 -2.99 10.18
N ALA A 180 14.83 -2.71 11.48
CA ALA A 180 14.04 -1.68 12.15
C ALA A 180 14.28 -0.28 11.56
N GLY A 181 15.54 0.05 11.21
CA GLY A 181 15.87 1.29 10.52
C GLY A 181 15.16 1.44 9.19
N LEU A 182 15.04 0.35 8.41
CA LEU A 182 14.26 0.34 7.17
C LEU A 182 12.77 0.56 7.46
N MET A 183 12.17 -0.25 8.34
CA MET A 183 10.72 -0.22 8.62
C MET A 183 10.24 1.07 9.29
N THR A 184 11.15 1.90 9.79
CA THR A 184 10.86 3.20 10.44
C THR A 184 11.38 4.40 9.68
N HIS A 185 11.87 4.22 8.45
CA HIS A 185 12.51 5.29 7.67
C HIS A 185 13.68 5.98 8.38
N ARG A 186 14.50 5.20 9.13
CA ARG A 186 15.67 5.68 9.88
C ARG A 186 16.98 5.00 9.46
N SER A 187 16.99 4.40 8.28
CA SER A 187 18.16 3.70 7.73
C SER A 187 19.33 4.63 7.37
N GLY A 188 19.05 5.90 7.10
CA GLY A 188 20.02 6.83 6.55
C GLY A 188 20.11 6.81 5.01
N PHE A 189 19.26 6.06 4.31
CA PHE A 189 19.15 6.18 2.85
C PHE A 189 18.64 7.56 2.46
N PHE A 190 19.11 8.03 1.31
CA PHE A 190 18.68 9.30 0.75
C PHE A 190 18.57 9.19 -0.77
N ASN A 191 17.48 9.71 -1.31
CA ASN A 191 17.26 9.79 -2.74
C ASN A 191 18.07 10.95 -3.32
N ALA A 192 18.77 10.70 -4.43
CA ALA A 192 19.54 11.71 -5.17
C ALA A 192 18.78 12.24 -6.40
N GLY A 193 17.45 12.11 -6.41
CA GLY A 193 16.59 12.56 -7.51
C GLY A 193 16.29 11.49 -8.56
N GLU A 194 16.68 10.25 -8.30
CA GLU A 194 16.38 9.08 -9.13
C GLU A 194 15.17 8.34 -8.55
N SER A 195 14.48 7.51 -9.35
CA SER A 195 13.54 6.51 -8.81
C SER A 195 14.29 5.63 -7.80
N ASP A 196 13.66 5.22 -6.74
CA ASP A 196 14.32 4.56 -5.62
C ASP A 196 13.79 3.14 -5.36
N SER A 197 13.21 2.51 -6.38
CA SER A 197 12.46 1.26 -6.23
C SER A 197 12.98 0.11 -7.08
N ASP A 198 13.48 0.34 -8.30
CA ASP A 198 13.99 -0.74 -9.13
C ASP A 198 15.30 -1.35 -8.60
N TYR A 199 15.62 -2.56 -9.04
CA TYR A 199 16.77 -3.30 -8.53
C TYR A 199 18.12 -2.59 -8.73
N GLY A 200 18.29 -1.95 -9.90
CA GLY A 200 19.52 -1.22 -10.21
C GLY A 200 19.73 -0.04 -9.29
N GLN A 201 18.65 0.62 -8.93
CA GLN A 201 18.66 1.77 -8.03
C GLN A 201 18.83 1.37 -6.57
N LEU A 202 18.20 0.28 -6.10
CA LEU A 202 18.46 -0.30 -4.78
C LEU A 202 19.95 -0.64 -4.65
N LYS A 203 20.54 -1.24 -5.67
CA LYS A 203 21.98 -1.54 -5.73
C LYS A 203 22.85 -0.27 -5.71
N ALA A 204 22.44 0.77 -6.44
CA ALA A 204 23.13 2.05 -6.45
C ALA A 204 23.06 2.76 -5.08
N GLN A 205 21.92 2.69 -4.38
CA GLN A 205 21.76 3.22 -3.02
C GLN A 205 22.72 2.52 -2.04
N ILE A 206 22.80 1.19 -2.08
CA ILE A 206 23.74 0.43 -1.25
C ILE A 206 25.19 0.81 -1.58
N ALA A 207 25.54 1.00 -2.87
CA ALA A 207 26.90 1.39 -3.26
C ALA A 207 27.25 2.82 -2.83
N ARG A 208 26.26 3.72 -2.77
CA ARG A 208 26.42 5.10 -2.28
C ARG A 208 26.68 5.15 -0.78
N GLY A 209 26.11 4.21 -0.02
CA GLY A 209 26.13 4.20 1.42
C GLY A 209 25.00 5.01 2.04
N VAL A 210 25.06 5.24 3.35
CA VAL A 210 24.02 5.94 4.11
C VAL A 210 24.59 7.11 4.89
N TYR A 211 23.71 8.04 5.25
CA TYR A 211 24.06 9.21 6.05
C TYR A 211 22.97 9.49 7.09
N GLY A 212 23.37 9.79 8.33
CA GLY A 212 22.41 10.16 9.38
C GLY A 212 21.52 8.99 9.84
N VAL A 213 22.09 7.77 9.94
CA VAL A 213 21.40 6.59 10.51
C VAL A 213 20.74 6.96 11.84
N GLY A 214 19.48 6.57 12.03
CA GLY A 214 18.66 6.94 13.20
C GLY A 214 17.82 8.19 13.00
N THR A 215 18.15 9.06 12.04
CA THR A 215 17.33 10.23 11.69
C THR A 215 16.21 9.80 10.75
N TYR A 216 14.99 10.27 11.04
CA TYR A 216 13.82 9.98 10.17
C TYR A 216 13.97 10.68 8.81
N LYS A 217 13.85 9.91 7.75
CA LYS A 217 13.73 10.41 6.38
C LYS A 217 12.91 9.41 5.57
N TYR A 218 11.75 9.87 5.08
CA TYR A 218 10.90 9.04 4.24
C TYR A 218 11.57 8.79 2.89
N GLU A 219 11.84 7.52 2.58
CA GLU A 219 12.42 7.07 1.31
C GLU A 219 11.82 5.71 0.94
N ASN A 220 11.36 5.55 -0.31
CA ASN A 220 10.78 4.28 -0.78
C ASN A 220 11.80 3.15 -0.73
N THR A 221 13.07 3.42 -1.02
CA THR A 221 14.20 2.48 -0.91
C THR A 221 14.14 1.64 0.35
N ASN A 222 13.73 2.23 1.49
CA ASN A 222 13.62 1.51 2.77
C ASN A 222 12.75 0.26 2.67
N PHE A 223 11.61 0.37 2.02
CA PHE A 223 10.65 -0.72 1.90
C PHE A 223 10.87 -1.56 0.63
N SER A 224 11.26 -0.93 -0.47
CA SER A 224 11.61 -1.65 -1.71
C SER A 224 12.80 -2.59 -1.49
N MET A 225 13.69 -2.29 -0.56
CA MET A 225 14.80 -3.17 -0.16
C MET A 225 14.32 -4.54 0.35
N PHE A 226 13.12 -4.62 0.97
CA PHE A 226 12.56 -5.88 1.44
C PHE A 226 12.26 -6.86 0.30
N ARG A 227 12.07 -6.39 -0.94
CA ARG A 227 11.96 -7.27 -2.09
C ARG A 227 13.21 -8.14 -2.25
N VAL A 228 14.39 -7.55 -2.05
CA VAL A 228 15.67 -8.26 -2.11
C VAL A 228 15.89 -9.08 -0.84
N LEU A 229 15.65 -8.49 0.34
CA LEU A 229 15.91 -9.14 1.63
C LEU A 229 15.02 -10.37 1.86
N ILE A 230 13.76 -10.33 1.46
CA ILE A 230 12.86 -11.50 1.52
C ILE A 230 13.44 -12.62 0.67
N ALA A 231 13.76 -12.35 -0.60
CA ALA A 231 14.27 -13.36 -1.50
C ALA A 231 15.57 -14.02 -1.02
N THR A 232 16.44 -13.26 -0.37
CA THR A 232 17.72 -13.79 0.11
C THR A 232 17.62 -14.48 1.47
N ILE A 233 16.73 -14.01 2.37
CA ILE A 233 16.53 -14.63 3.69
C ILE A 233 15.75 -15.94 3.57
N THR A 234 14.73 -16.00 2.70
CA THR A 234 14.01 -17.26 2.42
C THR A 234 14.88 -18.28 1.69
N GLY A 235 15.97 -17.82 1.07
CA GLY A 235 16.83 -18.66 0.23
C GLY A 235 16.30 -18.89 -1.18
N ASP A 236 15.22 -18.19 -1.59
CA ASP A 236 14.72 -18.24 -2.97
C ASP A 236 15.76 -17.74 -3.96
N VAL A 237 16.55 -16.75 -3.55
CA VAL A 237 17.68 -16.23 -4.32
C VAL A 237 18.92 -16.20 -3.44
N PRO A 238 19.87 -17.14 -3.60
CA PRO A 238 21.08 -17.15 -2.79
C PRO A 238 21.91 -15.87 -2.96
N THR A 239 22.44 -15.32 -1.85
CA THR A 239 23.23 -14.06 -1.89
C THR A 239 24.47 -14.15 -2.80
N ASN A 240 25.00 -15.35 -3.02
CA ASN A 240 26.15 -15.63 -3.89
C ASN A 240 25.75 -15.95 -5.33
N LEU A 241 24.46 -15.90 -5.68
CA LEU A 241 24.01 -16.13 -7.06
C LEU A 241 24.71 -15.13 -7.98
N ARG A 242 25.53 -15.65 -8.86
CA ARG A 242 26.20 -14.89 -9.90
C ARG A 242 26.20 -15.70 -11.18
N LEU A 243 25.54 -15.18 -12.19
CA LEU A 243 25.49 -15.84 -13.48
C LEU A 243 26.73 -15.43 -14.28
N THR A 244 27.56 -16.44 -14.59
CA THR A 244 28.72 -16.25 -15.44
C THR A 244 28.27 -16.14 -16.90
N GLY A 245 28.84 -15.18 -17.64
CA GLY A 245 28.52 -15.00 -19.06
C GLY A 245 27.45 -13.96 -19.37
N LEU A 246 26.69 -13.49 -18.39
CA LEU A 246 25.76 -12.38 -18.57
C LEU A 246 26.46 -11.02 -18.47
N SER A 247 25.97 -10.03 -19.22
CA SER A 247 26.32 -8.64 -18.97
C SER A 247 25.82 -8.22 -17.56
N LYS A 248 26.42 -7.17 -17.00
CA LYS A 248 26.03 -6.64 -15.70
C LYS A 248 24.51 -6.31 -15.66
N ASP A 249 24.01 -5.68 -16.72
CA ASP A 249 22.61 -5.25 -16.81
C ASP A 249 21.65 -6.44 -16.97
N ALA A 250 22.05 -7.49 -17.70
CA ALA A 250 21.25 -8.71 -17.80
C ALA A 250 21.17 -9.45 -16.46
N ASN A 251 22.26 -9.48 -15.69
CA ASN A 251 22.28 -10.06 -14.35
C ASN A 251 21.38 -9.25 -13.38
N ASP A 252 21.42 -7.93 -13.44
CA ASP A 252 20.57 -7.09 -12.57
C ASP A 252 19.07 -7.27 -12.90
N ARG A 253 18.70 -7.36 -14.20
CA ARG A 253 17.32 -7.64 -14.60
C ARG A 253 16.83 -9.01 -14.15
N LEU A 254 17.67 -10.03 -14.23
CA LEU A 254 17.31 -11.35 -13.70
C LEU A 254 17.08 -11.31 -12.20
N TRP A 255 17.94 -10.66 -11.44
CA TRP A 255 17.76 -10.46 -10.02
C TRP A 255 16.47 -9.69 -9.70
N GLU A 256 16.14 -8.69 -10.48
CA GLU A 256 14.91 -7.93 -10.34
C GLU A 256 13.69 -8.84 -10.50
N ALA A 257 13.60 -9.60 -11.56
CA ALA A 257 12.49 -10.51 -11.82
C ALA A 257 12.35 -11.59 -10.74
N LEU A 258 13.47 -12.20 -10.32
CA LEU A 258 13.48 -13.21 -9.26
C LEU A 258 13.04 -12.62 -7.92
N THR A 259 13.50 -11.43 -7.56
CA THR A 259 13.15 -10.78 -6.29
C THR A 259 11.71 -10.27 -6.28
N ILE A 260 11.17 -9.80 -7.40
CA ILE A 260 9.74 -9.48 -7.55
C ILE A 260 8.89 -10.71 -7.29
N THR A 261 9.20 -11.83 -7.95
CA THR A 261 8.46 -13.08 -7.83
C THR A 261 8.51 -13.62 -6.41
N SER A 262 9.69 -13.67 -5.79
CA SER A 262 9.86 -14.10 -4.40
C SER A 262 9.05 -13.21 -3.43
N TYR A 263 9.18 -11.89 -3.54
CA TYR A 263 8.44 -10.94 -2.71
C TYR A 263 6.92 -11.16 -2.82
N ARG A 264 6.38 -11.18 -4.06
CA ARG A 264 4.95 -11.39 -4.33
C ARG A 264 4.45 -12.70 -3.72
N ASN A 265 5.16 -13.79 -3.98
CA ASN A 265 4.78 -15.13 -3.48
C ASN A 265 4.85 -15.19 -1.95
N TYR A 266 5.89 -14.64 -1.35
CA TYR A 266 6.04 -14.60 0.10
C TYR A 266 4.91 -13.81 0.77
N VAL A 267 4.66 -12.57 0.34
CA VAL A 267 3.58 -11.74 0.90
C VAL A 267 2.22 -12.40 0.72
N ASN A 268 1.95 -12.98 -0.45
CA ASN A 268 0.71 -13.71 -0.69
C ASN A 268 0.55 -14.90 0.26
N SER A 269 1.60 -15.68 0.49
CA SER A 269 1.52 -16.91 1.29
C SER A 269 1.47 -16.64 2.80
N VAL A 270 2.20 -15.64 3.31
CA VAL A 270 2.34 -15.44 4.76
C VAL A 270 1.49 -14.30 5.33
N VAL A 271 1.00 -13.37 4.50
CA VAL A 271 0.19 -12.23 4.95
C VAL A 271 -1.21 -12.30 4.36
N LEU A 272 -1.35 -12.31 3.04
CA LEU A 272 -2.63 -12.09 2.37
C LEU A 272 -3.53 -13.33 2.45
N ALA A 273 -3.05 -14.51 2.07
CA ALA A 273 -3.83 -15.74 2.13
C ALA A 273 -4.26 -16.10 3.57
N PRO A 274 -3.40 -16.04 4.62
CA PRO A 274 -3.82 -16.24 5.99
C PRO A 274 -4.87 -15.22 6.48
N SER A 275 -4.93 -14.04 5.86
CA SER A 275 -5.93 -13.01 6.14
C SER A 275 -7.24 -13.22 5.34
N GLY A 276 -7.36 -14.30 4.57
CA GLY A 276 -8.52 -14.54 3.70
C GLY A 276 -8.60 -13.59 2.51
N VAL A 277 -7.46 -13.01 2.09
CA VAL A 277 -7.35 -12.10 0.95
C VAL A 277 -6.73 -12.89 -0.20
N VAL A 278 -7.50 -13.12 -1.27
CA VAL A 278 -7.11 -13.98 -2.39
C VAL A 278 -7.04 -13.16 -3.67
N GLY A 279 -5.95 -13.36 -4.42
CA GLY A 279 -5.74 -12.78 -5.75
C GLY A 279 -5.48 -11.27 -5.78
N PRO A 280 -4.90 -10.63 -4.73
CA PRO A 280 -4.38 -9.27 -4.91
C PRO A 280 -3.15 -9.32 -5.80
N THR A 281 -2.90 -8.22 -6.49
CA THR A 281 -1.82 -8.11 -7.47
C THR A 281 -1.08 -6.79 -7.33
N LEU A 282 0.14 -6.76 -7.83
CA LEU A 282 0.93 -5.54 -8.02
C LEU A 282 0.64 -4.89 -9.38
N GLU A 283 0.00 -5.62 -10.28
CA GLU A 283 -0.51 -5.11 -11.54
C GLU A 283 -1.93 -4.56 -11.34
N HIS A 284 -2.31 -3.56 -12.10
CA HIS A 284 -3.64 -2.97 -12.02
C HIS A 284 -4.72 -3.94 -12.54
N PRO A 285 -5.62 -4.45 -11.68
CA PRO A 285 -6.70 -5.34 -12.12
C PRO A 285 -7.68 -4.64 -13.07
N ALA A 286 -8.18 -5.37 -14.04
CA ALA A 286 -9.07 -4.81 -15.06
C ALA A 286 -10.36 -4.18 -14.49
N ASP A 287 -10.81 -4.65 -13.33
CA ASP A 287 -12.02 -4.21 -12.60
C ASP A 287 -11.71 -3.28 -11.41
N ALA A 288 -10.44 -2.92 -11.17
CA ALA A 288 -10.08 -1.99 -10.12
C ALA A 288 -10.52 -0.55 -10.42
N ALA A 289 -10.67 0.25 -9.38
CA ALA A 289 -10.94 1.67 -9.53
C ALA A 289 -9.81 2.37 -10.28
N LEU A 290 -10.16 3.42 -11.01
CA LEU A 290 -9.20 4.29 -11.70
C LEU A 290 -8.97 5.57 -10.89
N GLY A 291 -7.77 6.13 -10.98
CA GLY A 291 -7.45 7.44 -10.42
C GLY A 291 -8.01 8.58 -11.30
N TYR A 292 -8.53 9.62 -10.66
CA TYR A 292 -9.09 10.80 -11.34
C TYR A 292 -8.50 12.09 -10.81
N GLY A 293 -8.61 13.16 -11.61
CA GLY A 293 -8.54 14.52 -11.10
C GLY A 293 -9.88 14.92 -10.44
N PHE A 294 -9.88 15.97 -9.65
CA PHE A 294 -11.13 16.56 -9.15
C PHE A 294 -11.05 18.09 -9.15
N PRO A 295 -12.00 18.81 -9.77
CA PRO A 295 -13.14 18.29 -10.56
C PRO A 295 -12.70 17.39 -11.70
N ILE A 296 -13.58 16.43 -12.07
CA ILE A 296 -13.24 15.42 -13.08
C ILE A 296 -13.01 16.08 -14.43
N ALA A 297 -11.90 15.73 -15.06
CA ALA A 297 -11.57 16.12 -16.43
C ALA A 297 -10.94 14.93 -17.15
N GLY A 298 -11.60 14.42 -18.17
CA GLY A 298 -11.11 13.32 -19.00
C GLY A 298 -11.34 11.91 -18.41
N THR A 299 -10.62 10.94 -18.98
CA THR A 299 -10.68 9.53 -18.59
C THR A 299 -9.90 9.27 -17.31
N GLY A 300 -10.27 8.18 -16.62
CA GLY A 300 -9.52 7.70 -15.46
C GLY A 300 -8.11 7.23 -15.82
N TRP A 301 -7.25 7.26 -14.85
CA TRP A 301 -5.86 6.83 -14.96
C TRP A 301 -5.68 5.46 -14.29
N ASN A 302 -5.04 4.58 -15.04
CA ASN A 302 -4.59 3.27 -14.58
C ASN A 302 -3.16 3.39 -14.06
N SER A 303 -2.91 2.98 -12.81
CA SER A 303 -1.57 3.00 -12.19
C SER A 303 -0.55 2.04 -12.81
N GLY A 304 -1.00 1.11 -13.67
CA GLY A 304 -0.16 0.19 -14.41
C GLY A 304 0.39 -0.98 -13.60
N ASP A 305 1.47 -1.58 -14.09
CA ASP A 305 2.24 -2.58 -13.37
C ASP A 305 3.19 -1.90 -12.38
N ARG A 306 2.98 -2.19 -11.09
CA ARG A 306 3.78 -1.67 -9.98
C ARG A 306 4.69 -2.74 -9.37
N SER A 307 4.87 -3.88 -10.04
CA SER A 307 5.73 -4.97 -9.57
C SER A 307 7.18 -4.53 -9.29
N PRO A 308 7.80 -3.65 -10.09
CA PRO A 308 9.14 -3.12 -9.81
C PRO A 308 9.22 -2.31 -8.51
N ASP A 309 8.11 -1.72 -8.06
CA ASP A 309 8.02 -0.94 -6.82
C ASP A 309 7.63 -1.81 -5.61
N GLY A 310 7.46 -3.10 -5.82
CA GLY A 310 7.10 -4.07 -4.79
C GLY A 310 7.94 -3.93 -3.53
N GLY A 311 7.26 -3.94 -2.37
CA GLY A 311 7.82 -3.58 -1.07
C GLY A 311 7.50 -2.15 -0.66
N GLY A 312 7.71 -1.18 -1.52
CA GLY A 312 7.42 0.23 -1.30
C GLY A 312 5.97 0.63 -1.62
N ASP A 313 5.40 0.09 -2.68
CA ASP A 313 4.01 0.28 -3.07
C ASP A 313 3.50 -0.89 -3.96
N GLY A 314 2.42 -0.70 -4.68
CA GLY A 314 1.98 -1.55 -5.78
C GLY A 314 0.77 -2.43 -5.49
N TRP A 315 0.44 -2.74 -4.25
CA TRP A 315 -0.70 -3.60 -3.97
C TRP A 315 -2.04 -2.95 -4.33
N HIS A 316 -2.94 -3.75 -4.92
CA HIS A 316 -4.32 -3.38 -5.21
C HIS A 316 -5.25 -4.15 -4.27
N LEU A 317 -5.94 -3.44 -3.39
CA LEU A 317 -6.78 -4.00 -2.34
C LEU A 317 -8.07 -3.19 -2.18
N SER A 318 -9.13 -3.85 -1.75
CA SER A 318 -10.38 -3.21 -1.37
C SER A 318 -10.40 -2.81 0.10
N ALA A 319 -11.36 -1.98 0.49
CA ALA A 319 -11.49 -1.56 1.90
C ALA A 319 -11.83 -2.76 2.81
N ASN A 320 -12.65 -3.71 2.34
CA ASN A 320 -12.95 -4.94 3.05
C ASN A 320 -11.74 -5.84 3.21
N GLU A 321 -10.91 -5.98 2.17
CA GLU A 321 -9.69 -6.78 2.22
C GLU A 321 -8.67 -6.19 3.19
N LEU A 322 -8.48 -4.87 3.17
CA LEU A 322 -7.58 -4.19 4.12
C LEU A 322 -8.03 -4.40 5.57
N VAL A 323 -9.32 -4.28 5.88
CA VAL A 323 -9.81 -4.54 7.25
C VAL A 323 -9.58 -5.99 7.67
N ARG A 324 -9.83 -6.98 6.78
CA ARG A 324 -9.51 -8.40 7.06
C ARG A 324 -8.04 -8.59 7.39
N LEU A 325 -7.16 -7.96 6.62
CA LEU A 325 -5.71 -8.00 6.82
C LEU A 325 -5.31 -7.38 8.18
N LEU A 326 -5.84 -6.20 8.53
CA LEU A 326 -5.54 -5.56 9.82
C LEU A 326 -5.99 -6.43 11.00
N ARG A 327 -7.16 -7.06 10.92
CA ARG A 327 -7.67 -7.99 11.93
C ARG A 327 -6.80 -9.23 12.07
N ALA A 328 -6.55 -9.90 10.95
CA ALA A 328 -5.74 -11.12 10.89
C ALA A 328 -4.35 -10.90 11.48
N TYR A 329 -3.77 -9.75 11.21
CA TYR A 329 -2.46 -9.38 11.73
C TYR A 329 -2.50 -9.03 13.22
N HIS A 330 -3.40 -8.15 13.64
CA HIS A 330 -3.36 -7.51 14.97
C HIS A 330 -4.13 -8.27 16.06
N ARG A 331 -5.20 -9.00 15.69
CA ARG A 331 -6.11 -9.61 16.69
C ARG A 331 -6.26 -11.12 16.57
N GLU A 332 -6.22 -11.65 15.36
CA GLU A 332 -6.50 -13.07 15.13
C GLU A 332 -5.23 -13.94 15.23
N GLY A 333 -4.06 -13.30 15.21
CA GLY A 333 -2.78 -14.00 15.35
C GLY A 333 -2.44 -14.95 14.18
N THR A 334 -3.09 -14.76 13.03
CA THR A 334 -2.93 -15.65 11.87
C THR A 334 -1.67 -15.35 11.06
N VAL A 335 -1.20 -14.11 11.06
CA VAL A 335 0.04 -13.69 10.37
C VAL A 335 1.23 -13.77 11.32
N VAL A 336 1.13 -13.14 12.47
CA VAL A 336 2.11 -13.16 13.56
C VAL A 336 1.38 -13.26 14.89
N SER A 337 2.08 -13.54 15.99
CA SER A 337 1.47 -13.47 17.32
C SER A 337 1.02 -12.05 17.66
N ASN A 338 -0.02 -11.90 18.48
CA ASN A 338 -0.51 -10.58 18.91
C ASN A 338 0.62 -9.75 19.57
N ALA A 339 1.50 -10.38 20.34
CA ALA A 339 2.63 -9.72 20.97
C ALA A 339 3.61 -9.13 19.94
N GLN A 340 3.85 -9.83 18.84
CA GLN A 340 4.69 -9.33 17.72
C GLN A 340 4.00 -8.19 16.97
N ALA A 341 2.67 -8.29 16.77
CA ALA A 341 1.90 -7.23 16.15
C ALA A 341 1.88 -5.96 17.01
N ASP A 342 1.67 -6.10 18.31
CA ASP A 342 1.72 -4.98 19.27
C ASP A 342 3.12 -4.34 19.31
N GLU A 343 4.21 -5.14 19.23
CA GLU A 343 5.56 -4.61 19.15
C GLU A 343 5.81 -3.86 17.85
N MET A 344 5.35 -4.39 16.72
CA MET A 344 5.46 -3.72 15.42
C MET A 344 4.80 -2.33 15.45
N LEU A 345 3.55 -2.26 15.97
CA LEU A 345 2.84 -0.99 16.10
C LEU A 345 3.56 -0.03 17.05
N ARG A 346 3.95 -0.51 18.25
CA ARG A 346 4.66 0.29 19.25
C ARG A 346 5.99 0.84 18.74
N ARG A 347 6.72 0.07 17.90
CA ARG A 347 7.98 0.49 17.26
C ARG A 347 7.76 1.32 15.99
N GLY A 348 6.53 1.45 15.51
CA GLY A 348 6.19 2.24 14.32
C GLY A 348 6.59 1.59 13.00
N PHE A 349 6.70 0.25 12.93
CA PHE A 349 7.08 -0.45 11.71
C PHE A 349 5.99 -0.31 10.65
N GLY A 350 6.30 0.38 9.54
CA GLY A 350 5.37 0.66 8.47
C GLY A 350 4.27 1.66 8.83
N ILE A 351 4.42 2.43 9.90
CA ILE A 351 3.46 3.40 10.43
C ILE A 351 3.97 4.83 10.19
N ASP A 352 3.09 5.73 9.75
CA ASP A 352 3.40 7.14 9.53
C ASP A 352 2.96 8.04 10.69
N TRP A 353 1.99 7.61 11.47
CA TRP A 353 1.39 8.41 12.56
C TRP A 353 1.12 7.57 13.79
N ILE A 354 1.66 8.01 14.91
CA ILE A 354 1.38 7.43 16.23
C ILE A 354 0.97 8.56 17.16
N GLU A 355 -0.19 8.45 17.77
CA GLU A 355 -0.71 9.48 18.67
C GLU A 355 -1.47 8.87 19.85
N SER A 356 -1.21 9.39 21.04
CA SER A 356 -2.01 9.11 22.23
C SER A 356 -3.18 10.09 22.32
N THR A 357 -4.39 9.56 22.33
CA THR A 357 -5.63 10.32 22.40
C THR A 357 -6.36 10.05 23.74
N ALA A 358 -7.44 10.77 24.00
CA ALA A 358 -8.26 10.54 25.18
C ALA A 358 -9.01 9.18 25.16
N ALA A 359 -9.04 8.49 24.03
CA ALA A 359 -9.63 7.15 23.89
C ALA A 359 -8.59 6.03 23.79
N GLY A 360 -7.30 6.36 23.66
CA GLY A 360 -6.18 5.42 23.51
C GLY A 360 -5.23 5.82 22.40
N THR A 361 -4.23 4.98 22.15
CA THR A 361 -3.25 5.23 21.09
C THR A 361 -3.80 4.80 19.74
N ILE A 362 -3.59 5.63 18.72
CA ILE A 362 -3.91 5.36 17.32
C ILE A 362 -2.64 5.22 16.51
N TYR A 363 -2.68 4.33 15.48
CA TYR A 363 -1.57 4.10 14.57
C TYR A 363 -2.08 4.21 13.14
N GLY A 364 -1.53 5.12 12.36
CA GLY A 364 -1.99 5.43 11.01
C GLY A 364 -0.96 5.16 9.94
N LYS A 365 -1.42 4.67 8.79
CA LYS A 365 -0.61 4.57 7.56
C LYS A 365 -1.33 5.24 6.41
N ASN A 366 -0.61 6.08 5.69
CA ASN A 366 -1.09 6.77 4.50
C ASN A 366 -0.53 6.16 3.22
N GLY A 367 -1.28 6.28 2.16
CA GLY A 367 -0.87 6.01 0.78
C GLY A 367 -1.39 7.10 -0.12
N ASN A 368 -0.53 7.61 -0.97
CA ASN A 368 -0.88 8.60 -1.97
C ASN A 368 -0.03 8.38 -3.22
N TRP A 369 -0.69 8.26 -4.35
CA TRP A 369 -0.06 8.14 -5.65
C TRP A 369 -0.73 9.07 -6.64
N SER A 370 0.06 9.82 -7.40
CA SER A 370 -0.47 10.76 -8.40
C SER A 370 0.37 10.74 -9.65
N ASN A 371 -0.27 10.98 -10.79
CA ASN A 371 0.42 11.21 -12.05
C ASN A 371 0.66 12.71 -12.30
N PRO A 372 1.47 13.06 -13.31
CA PRO A 372 1.73 14.47 -13.66
C PRO A 372 0.48 15.26 -14.09
N ALA A 373 -0.60 14.60 -14.49
CA ALA A 373 -1.86 15.25 -14.82
C ALA A 373 -2.72 15.59 -13.58
N GLY A 374 -2.25 15.23 -12.37
CA GLY A 374 -2.94 15.51 -11.11
C GLY A 374 -4.06 14.52 -10.79
N GLN A 375 -4.15 13.39 -11.51
CA GLN A 375 -5.02 12.28 -11.14
C GLN A 375 -4.39 11.54 -9.96
N GLN A 376 -5.21 11.06 -9.03
CA GLN A 376 -4.71 10.60 -7.74
C GLN A 376 -5.48 9.38 -7.22
N GLU A 377 -4.76 8.53 -6.49
CA GLU A 377 -5.26 7.43 -5.67
C GLU A 377 -4.75 7.61 -4.25
N GLN A 378 -5.64 7.61 -3.26
CA GLN A 378 -5.33 7.82 -1.86
C GLN A 378 -5.91 6.69 -1.01
N ALA A 379 -5.12 6.19 -0.07
CA ALA A 379 -5.54 5.19 0.88
C ALA A 379 -5.08 5.59 2.29
N THR A 380 -5.90 5.34 3.29
CA THR A 380 -5.51 5.53 4.68
C THR A 380 -6.09 4.42 5.54
N VAL A 381 -5.27 3.88 6.42
CA VAL A 381 -5.70 2.90 7.41
C VAL A 381 -5.28 3.35 8.80
N TYR A 382 -6.13 3.06 9.81
CA TYR A 382 -5.80 3.24 11.21
C TYR A 382 -6.13 2.01 12.03
N PHE A 383 -5.22 1.67 12.91
CA PHE A 383 -5.49 0.88 14.10
C PHE A 383 -5.98 1.85 15.17
N LEU A 384 -7.21 1.68 15.58
CA LEU A 384 -7.87 2.51 16.59
C LEU A 384 -7.88 1.80 17.94
N PRO A 385 -8.12 2.52 19.05
CA PRO A 385 -8.22 1.93 20.37
C PRO A 385 -9.27 0.82 20.43
N HIS A 386 -9.11 -0.09 21.38
CA HIS A 386 -10.02 -1.22 21.62
C HIS A 386 -10.14 -2.22 20.45
N GLY A 387 -9.15 -2.23 19.54
CA GLY A 387 -9.10 -3.16 18.40
C GLY A 387 -10.04 -2.80 17.27
N MET A 388 -10.47 -1.56 17.19
CA MET A 388 -11.19 -1.03 16.03
C MET A 388 -10.24 -0.69 14.89
N TYR A 389 -10.78 -0.67 13.67
CA TYR A 389 -10.04 -0.30 12.47
C TYR A 389 -10.87 0.62 11.58
N VAL A 390 -10.19 1.53 10.89
CA VAL A 390 -10.78 2.30 9.79
C VAL A 390 -9.90 2.22 8.56
N VAL A 391 -10.53 2.03 7.43
CA VAL A 391 -9.92 2.08 6.09
C VAL A 391 -10.70 3.08 5.26
N VAL A 392 -9.99 3.98 4.60
CA VAL A 392 -10.58 4.95 3.65
C VAL A 392 -9.80 4.90 2.35
N LEU A 393 -10.50 4.67 1.25
CA LEU A 393 -9.99 4.70 -0.12
C LEU A 393 -10.65 5.85 -0.86
N VAL A 394 -9.86 6.65 -1.61
CA VAL A 394 -10.34 7.78 -2.40
C VAL A 394 -9.57 7.82 -3.72
N ASN A 395 -10.28 7.89 -4.84
CA ASN A 395 -9.66 7.81 -6.16
C ASN A 395 -9.49 9.16 -6.87
N SER A 396 -9.30 10.23 -6.12
CA SER A 396 -8.98 11.56 -6.65
C SER A 396 -8.37 12.47 -5.58
N PRO A 397 -7.90 13.68 -5.92
CA PRO A 397 -7.69 14.74 -4.95
C PRO A 397 -8.97 15.06 -4.18
N ILE A 398 -8.82 15.60 -2.96
CA ILE A 398 -9.92 16.08 -2.09
C ILE A 398 -9.81 17.59 -2.03
N THR A 399 -10.80 18.32 -2.57
CA THR A 399 -10.70 19.77 -2.77
C THR A 399 -10.80 20.60 -1.49
N ALA A 400 -11.53 20.10 -0.49
CA ALA A 400 -11.77 20.85 0.76
C ALA A 400 -10.58 20.82 1.71
N MET A 401 -9.42 20.28 1.31
CA MET A 401 -8.38 19.97 2.25
C MET A 401 -7.03 20.58 1.89
N ASN A 402 -6.50 21.36 2.83
CA ASN A 402 -5.08 21.70 2.90
C ASN A 402 -4.24 20.61 3.62
N SER A 403 -4.81 19.44 3.90
CA SER A 403 -4.20 18.37 4.69
C SER A 403 -4.38 16.99 4.03
N SER A 404 -3.52 16.04 4.36
CA SER A 404 -3.59 14.67 3.84
C SER A 404 -4.84 13.94 4.31
N LEU A 405 -5.29 12.89 3.57
CA LEU A 405 -6.36 11.99 3.97
C LEU A 405 -6.12 11.40 5.37
N LEU A 406 -4.84 11.09 5.70
CA LEU A 406 -4.44 10.64 7.03
C LEU A 406 -4.89 11.60 8.14
N ARG A 407 -4.62 12.90 7.97
CA ARG A 407 -5.01 13.94 8.93
C ARG A 407 -6.53 14.11 9.01
N LEU A 408 -7.22 14.06 7.88
CA LEU A 408 -8.69 14.11 7.86
C LEU A 408 -9.28 13.03 8.76
N VAL A 409 -8.84 11.78 8.55
CA VAL A 409 -9.35 10.64 9.33
C VAL A 409 -9.01 10.80 10.81
N ARG A 410 -7.79 11.21 11.13
CA ARG A 410 -7.36 11.50 12.50
C ARG A 410 -8.20 12.60 13.17
N ASP A 411 -8.37 13.72 12.50
CA ASP A 411 -9.10 14.86 13.06
C ASP A 411 -10.58 14.53 13.24
N THR A 412 -11.16 13.78 12.29
CA THR A 412 -12.53 13.29 12.37
C THR A 412 -12.69 12.30 13.54
N PHE A 413 -11.71 11.41 13.76
CA PHE A 413 -11.69 10.50 14.90
C PHE A 413 -11.71 11.28 16.21
N VAL A 414 -10.78 12.22 16.41
CA VAL A 414 -10.69 13.03 17.64
C VAL A 414 -11.98 13.82 17.88
N ASN A 415 -12.56 14.39 16.84
CA ASN A 415 -13.83 15.14 16.93
C ASN A 415 -15.07 14.25 17.17
N SER A 416 -14.91 12.93 17.12
CA SER A 416 -15.97 11.95 17.35
C SER A 416 -15.82 11.22 18.69
N LEU A 417 -14.89 11.65 19.54
CA LEU A 417 -14.72 11.12 20.88
C LEU A 417 -15.80 11.71 21.82
N VAL A 418 -16.36 10.85 22.65
CA VAL A 418 -17.37 11.19 23.68
C VAL A 418 -16.95 10.66 25.03
N ASP A 419 -17.36 11.35 26.13
CA ASP A 419 -17.08 10.91 27.48
C ASP A 419 -17.82 9.60 27.78
N ARG A 420 -17.15 8.62 28.33
CA ARG A 420 -17.75 7.31 28.70
C ARG A 420 -18.94 7.46 29.64
N ASP A 421 -18.77 8.27 30.70
CA ASP A 421 -19.79 8.40 31.75
C ASP A 421 -21.11 9.03 31.26
N LYS A 422 -21.04 9.89 30.24
CA LYS A 422 -22.24 10.53 29.67
C LYS A 422 -22.99 9.62 28.70
N HIS A 423 -22.29 8.70 28.05
CA HIS A 423 -22.88 7.79 27.06
C HIS A 423 -23.47 6.53 27.74
N ASP A 424 -22.83 6.05 28.80
CA ASP A 424 -23.28 4.87 29.53
C ASP A 424 -24.54 5.15 30.36
N GLN A 425 -24.85 6.42 30.63
CA GLN A 425 -26.09 6.83 31.33
C GLN A 425 -27.31 6.96 30.38
N VAL A 426 -27.12 6.98 29.06
CA VAL A 426 -28.21 7.09 28.07
C VAL A 426 -28.72 5.72 27.63
N ASP A 427 -27.91 4.66 27.77
CA ASP A 427 -28.24 3.29 27.33
C ASP A 427 -28.91 2.46 28.44
N VAL A 428 -29.95 2.99 29.11
CA VAL A 428 -30.78 2.19 30.05
C VAL A 428 -31.82 1.34 29.31
N ASP A 429 -32.08 1.62 28.04
CA ASP A 429 -32.84 0.74 27.14
C ASP A 429 -32.16 0.70 25.77
N PRO A 430 -31.57 -0.44 25.37
CA PRO A 430 -31.10 -0.56 24.01
C PRO A 430 -32.34 -0.44 23.09
N PRO A 431 -32.31 0.49 22.11
CA PRO A 431 -33.37 0.51 21.14
C PRO A 431 -33.40 -0.88 20.49
N LYS A 432 -34.56 -1.51 20.45
CA LYS A 432 -34.82 -2.72 19.70
C LYS A 432 -34.75 -2.40 18.22
N PHE A 433 -33.53 -2.18 17.73
CA PHE A 433 -33.31 -2.18 16.29
C PHE A 433 -33.39 -3.64 15.82
N PRO A 434 -34.15 -3.94 14.75
CA PRO A 434 -34.03 -5.22 14.11
C PRO A 434 -32.56 -5.41 13.77
N VAL A 435 -32.02 -6.58 14.11
CA VAL A 435 -30.65 -6.98 13.71
C VAL A 435 -30.57 -6.78 12.21
N PRO A 436 -29.80 -5.81 11.72
CA PRO A 436 -29.63 -5.70 10.27
C PRO A 436 -28.90 -6.96 9.82
N ASP A 437 -29.40 -7.57 8.74
CA ASP A 437 -28.59 -8.50 7.98
C ASP A 437 -27.23 -7.86 7.71
N ASP A 438 -26.18 -8.65 7.58
CA ASP A 438 -24.75 -8.29 7.41
C ASP A 438 -24.46 -7.28 6.27
N ASN A 439 -25.49 -6.71 5.68
CA ASN A 439 -25.54 -5.85 4.50
C ASN A 439 -26.27 -4.52 4.75
N THR A 440 -26.13 -3.86 5.89
CA THR A 440 -26.61 -2.48 6.01
C THR A 440 -25.74 -1.54 5.16
N HIS A 441 -26.09 -1.46 3.88
CA HIS A 441 -25.62 -0.44 2.99
C HIS A 441 -26.40 0.85 3.29
N VAL A 442 -25.68 1.89 3.69
CA VAL A 442 -26.22 3.25 3.57
C VAL A 442 -25.90 3.66 2.13
N ASP A 443 -26.89 3.46 1.26
CA ASP A 443 -26.82 3.96 -0.12
C ASP A 443 -26.96 5.49 -0.04
N LEU A 444 -25.84 6.17 -0.11
CA LEU A 444 -25.83 7.62 -0.22
C LEU A 444 -26.09 7.93 -1.69
N ASP A 445 -27.07 8.75 -1.97
CA ASP A 445 -27.31 9.23 -3.33
C ASP A 445 -25.97 9.66 -3.95
N PRO A 446 -25.61 9.16 -5.13
CA PRO A 446 -24.38 9.57 -5.79
C PRO A 446 -24.38 11.10 -5.93
N PRO A 447 -23.24 11.77 -5.80
CA PRO A 447 -23.16 13.21 -5.97
C PRO A 447 -23.79 13.57 -7.30
N LYS A 448 -24.76 14.51 -7.29
CA LYS A 448 -25.40 15.02 -8.50
C LYS A 448 -24.37 15.84 -9.26
N PHE A 449 -23.54 15.18 -10.05
CA PHE A 449 -22.71 15.89 -11.02
C PHE A 449 -23.66 16.54 -12.04
N PRO A 450 -23.44 17.81 -12.40
CA PRO A 450 -24.15 18.40 -13.50
C PRO A 450 -23.86 17.55 -14.73
N ARG A 451 -24.91 16.97 -15.33
CA ARG A 451 -24.77 16.35 -16.65
C ARG A 451 -24.24 17.43 -17.58
N PRO A 452 -23.30 17.13 -18.49
CA PRO A 452 -22.97 18.07 -19.55
C PRO A 452 -24.29 18.50 -20.19
N ASP A 453 -24.56 19.80 -20.17
CA ASP A 453 -25.77 20.34 -20.72
C ASP A 453 -25.94 19.82 -22.17
N ASP A 454 -27.12 19.32 -22.48
CA ASP A 454 -27.53 18.77 -23.78
C ASP A 454 -27.58 19.87 -24.91
N HIS A 455 -26.86 20.98 -24.69
CA HIS A 455 -26.82 22.15 -25.55
C HIS A 455 -25.70 22.16 -26.58
N THR A 456 -24.94 21.08 -26.75
CA THR A 456 -23.95 20.96 -27.86
C THR A 456 -24.39 19.94 -28.91
N ARG A 457 -25.69 19.77 -29.15
CA ARG A 457 -26.12 19.25 -30.46
C ARG A 457 -25.88 20.37 -31.47
N ILE A 458 -24.74 20.40 -32.08
CA ILE A 458 -24.48 21.13 -33.32
C ILE A 458 -25.32 20.41 -34.36
N ASP A 459 -26.40 21.04 -34.78
CA ASP A 459 -27.20 20.65 -35.96
C ASP A 459 -26.32 20.88 -37.21
N PRO A 460 -25.95 19.86 -37.98
CA PRO A 460 -25.07 19.99 -39.13
C PRO A 460 -25.76 20.51 -40.40
N GLY A 461 -26.89 21.18 -40.27
CA GLY A 461 -27.75 21.44 -41.42
C GLY A 461 -28.26 22.87 -41.62
N ARG A 462 -27.43 23.93 -41.41
CA ARG A 462 -27.71 25.24 -42.07
C ARG A 462 -26.44 26.08 -42.26
N PRO A 463 -26.13 26.52 -43.51
CA PRO A 463 -25.07 27.49 -43.75
C PRO A 463 -25.51 28.88 -43.28
N ARG A 464 -24.73 29.51 -42.40
CA ARG A 464 -24.92 30.93 -42.12
C ARG A 464 -24.12 31.76 -43.10
N ILE A 465 -24.82 32.57 -43.85
CA ILE A 465 -24.32 33.64 -44.71
C ILE A 465 -23.84 34.80 -43.84
N PRO A 466 -22.70 35.47 -44.14
CA PRO A 466 -22.17 36.52 -43.32
C PRO A 466 -22.86 37.86 -43.59
N PHE A 467 -23.12 38.60 -42.55
CA PHE A 467 -23.08 40.07 -42.52
C PHE A 467 -22.35 40.52 -41.27
#